data_fa7e6fa59fb5fdc262448613b191f0e8
#
_entry.id   fa7e6fa59fb5fdc262448613b191f0e8
#
_cell.length_a   1.000
_cell.length_b   1.000
_cell.length_c   1.000
_cell.angle_alpha   90.00
_cell.angle_beta   90.00
_cell.angle_gamma   90.00
#
_symmetry.space_group_name_H-M   'P 1'
#
loop_
_entity.id
_entity.type
_entity.pdbx_description
1 polymer ?
#
loop_
_entity_poly.entity_id
_entity_poly.type
_entity_poly.pdbx_seq_one_letter_code
_entity_poly.pdbx_strand_id
1 'polypeptide(L)'
;MTANTPLERFKQRHLRACQLKQLTILEAIHDICQRHTIPYWLDGGTLLGAVRHGGFIPWDDDIDIAMHKADLQRFVEVAQKELPKDLIVQSPLINKHLKEPITKVRNLNSFFVEPGDNFSHNYEKGLFVDIFPFIAYPTLSRKLVKKLTLGISRSYSILHKAHHYSLRSFAEFFWFGAKYAVCRSVWTLLCALNRNRDTYISNILHNNGYGIMHRQDSIFPLTEITFEGKRFMAPCNPDAYLQDLYRNYMDIPPVEKRKIHAIFVLEALEEEEVGEGK
;
A
#
# COMPACT_ATOMS: atom_id res chain seq x y z
N MET A 1 -5.93 25.42 16.24
CA MET A 1 -4.90 25.98 15.33
C MET A 1 -3.74 25.02 15.38
N THR A 2 -3.59 24.16 14.36
CA THR A 2 -2.42 23.30 14.24
C THR A 2 -1.22 24.20 14.02
N ALA A 3 -0.21 24.08 14.87
CA ALA A 3 1.03 24.84 14.75
C ALA A 3 1.65 24.54 13.38
N ASN A 4 1.65 25.54 12.50
CA ASN A 4 2.26 25.42 11.17
C ASN A 4 3.78 25.44 11.35
N THR A 5 4.33 24.28 11.75
CA THR A 5 5.76 24.11 12.02
C THR A 5 6.58 24.31 10.75
N PRO A 6 7.89 24.66 10.86
CA PRO A 6 8.76 24.73 9.69
C PRO A 6 8.75 23.44 8.84
N LEU A 7 8.69 22.29 9.50
CA LEU A 7 8.62 20.98 8.82
C LEU A 7 7.31 20.78 8.05
N GLU A 8 6.17 21.20 8.62
CA GLU A 8 4.87 21.11 7.91
C GLU A 8 4.84 22.03 6.69
N ARG A 9 5.36 23.25 6.81
CA ARG A 9 5.50 24.17 5.66
C ARG A 9 6.42 23.61 4.59
N PHE A 10 7.52 22.95 5.00
CA PHE A 10 8.42 22.28 4.06
C PHE A 10 7.69 21.16 3.32
N LYS A 11 7.02 20.23 4.02
CA LYS A 11 6.25 19.14 3.40
C LYS A 11 5.19 19.65 2.43
N GLN A 12 4.40 20.66 2.83
CA GLN A 12 3.36 21.24 1.97
C GLN A 12 3.95 21.88 0.70
N ARG A 13 5.13 22.50 0.77
CA ARG A 13 5.81 23.09 -0.38
C ARG A 13 6.25 22.05 -1.39
N HIS A 14 6.75 20.92 -0.93
CA HIS A 14 7.26 19.84 -1.77
C HIS A 14 6.20 18.82 -2.20
N LEU A 15 5.02 18.80 -1.53
CA LEU A 15 4.02 17.78 -1.72
C LEU A 15 3.62 17.60 -3.20
N ARG A 16 3.34 18.71 -3.91
CA ARG A 16 2.91 18.62 -5.31
C ARG A 16 4.01 18.05 -6.22
N ALA A 17 5.24 18.44 -6.01
CA ALA A 17 6.36 17.88 -6.77
C ALA A 17 6.54 16.39 -6.48
N CYS A 18 6.39 15.97 -5.22
CA CYS A 18 6.39 14.55 -4.83
C CYS A 18 5.26 13.76 -5.50
N GLN A 19 4.03 14.29 -5.50
CA GLN A 19 2.89 13.69 -6.19
C GLN A 19 3.17 13.46 -7.67
N LEU A 20 3.70 14.48 -8.36
CA LEU A 20 4.04 14.37 -9.79
C LEU A 20 5.17 13.36 -10.04
N LYS A 21 6.14 13.25 -9.13
CA LYS A 21 7.18 12.24 -9.21
C LYS A 21 6.62 10.83 -8.99
N GLN A 22 5.71 10.65 -8.04
CA GLN A 22 5.01 9.38 -7.85
C GLN A 22 4.14 9.01 -9.05
N LEU A 23 3.53 9.99 -9.72
CA LEU A 23 2.80 9.76 -10.98
C LEU A 23 3.71 9.14 -12.04
N THR A 24 4.97 9.60 -12.19
CA THR A 24 5.90 8.99 -13.14
C THR A 24 6.24 7.54 -12.80
N ILE A 25 6.28 7.18 -11.51
CA ILE A 25 6.45 5.79 -11.07
C ILE A 25 5.21 4.96 -11.45
N LEU A 26 4.01 5.48 -11.22
CA LEU A 26 2.76 4.81 -11.60
C LEU A 26 2.68 4.58 -13.12
N GLU A 27 3.14 5.54 -13.93
CA GLU A 27 3.20 5.39 -15.39
C GLU A 27 4.13 4.25 -15.81
N ALA A 28 5.32 4.16 -15.22
CA ALA A 28 6.24 3.06 -15.50
C ALA A 28 5.66 1.70 -15.11
N ILE A 29 4.92 1.63 -13.99
CA ILE A 29 4.20 0.41 -13.59
C ILE A 29 3.09 0.09 -14.61
N HIS A 30 2.30 1.10 -14.99
CA HIS A 30 1.21 0.94 -15.97
C HIS A 30 1.74 0.40 -17.30
N ASP A 31 2.82 0.95 -17.83
CA ASP A 31 3.43 0.54 -19.09
C ASP A 31 3.91 -0.92 -19.06
N ILE A 32 4.53 -1.34 -17.96
CA ILE A 32 4.89 -2.75 -17.75
C ILE A 32 3.64 -3.63 -17.71
N CYS A 33 2.63 -3.24 -16.94
CA CYS A 33 1.39 -3.99 -16.80
C CYS A 33 0.65 -4.14 -18.14
N GLN A 34 0.60 -3.09 -18.95
CA GLN A 34 -0.01 -3.13 -20.29
C GLN A 34 0.75 -4.07 -21.23
N ARG A 35 2.09 -3.94 -21.31
CA ARG A 35 2.93 -4.78 -22.18
C ARG A 35 2.85 -6.27 -21.85
N HIS A 36 2.72 -6.61 -20.58
CA HIS A 36 2.71 -7.99 -20.09
C HIS A 36 1.31 -8.52 -19.74
N THR A 37 0.27 -7.73 -20.01
CA THR A 37 -1.13 -8.09 -19.68
C THR A 37 -1.27 -8.51 -18.21
N ILE A 38 -0.72 -7.69 -17.29
CA ILE A 38 -0.80 -7.89 -15.84
C ILE A 38 -1.91 -6.99 -15.29
N PRO A 39 -3.01 -7.56 -14.78
CA PRO A 39 -4.10 -6.77 -14.23
C PRO A 39 -3.68 -6.10 -12.92
N TYR A 40 -4.03 -4.83 -12.80
CA TYR A 40 -3.92 -4.03 -11.57
C TYR A 40 -5.06 -3.01 -11.55
N TRP A 41 -5.31 -2.41 -10.40
CA TRP A 41 -6.27 -1.30 -10.28
C TRP A 41 -5.82 -0.29 -9.22
N LEU A 42 -6.26 0.97 -9.38
CA LEU A 42 -6.06 1.99 -8.35
C LEU A 42 -6.82 1.58 -7.09
N ASP A 43 -6.18 1.75 -5.92
CA ASP A 43 -6.72 1.38 -4.61
C ASP A 43 -6.76 2.60 -3.67
N GLY A 44 -7.37 2.45 -2.53
CA GLY A 44 -7.25 3.35 -1.40
C GLY A 44 -7.54 4.82 -1.70
N GLY A 45 -6.64 5.67 -1.21
CA GLY A 45 -6.65 7.12 -1.42
C GLY A 45 -6.52 7.51 -2.88
N THR A 46 -5.77 6.75 -3.66
CA THR A 46 -5.56 7.02 -5.10
C THR A 46 -6.85 6.86 -5.91
N LEU A 47 -7.60 5.77 -5.70
CA LEU A 47 -8.91 5.60 -6.35
C LEU A 47 -9.90 6.67 -5.89
N LEU A 48 -9.92 6.99 -4.60
CA LEU A 48 -10.75 8.07 -4.05
C LEU A 48 -10.40 9.42 -4.69
N GLY A 49 -9.12 9.69 -4.84
CA GLY A 49 -8.61 10.88 -5.52
C GLY A 49 -9.06 10.95 -6.98
N ALA A 50 -8.94 9.86 -7.73
CA ALA A 50 -9.41 9.77 -9.10
C ALA A 50 -10.90 10.10 -9.24
N VAL A 51 -11.74 9.49 -8.37
CA VAL A 51 -13.20 9.68 -8.42
C VAL A 51 -13.63 11.09 -7.97
N ARG A 52 -13.06 11.60 -6.88
CA ARG A 52 -13.51 12.82 -6.21
C ARG A 52 -12.83 14.09 -6.71
N HIS A 53 -11.55 13.99 -7.14
CA HIS A 53 -10.71 15.13 -7.49
C HIS A 53 -10.19 15.07 -8.93
N GLY A 54 -10.34 13.94 -9.63
CA GLY A 54 -9.74 13.72 -10.95
C GLY A 54 -8.22 13.53 -10.92
N GLY A 55 -7.63 13.37 -9.74
CA GLY A 55 -6.20 13.25 -9.48
C GLY A 55 -5.95 13.03 -8.00
N PHE A 56 -4.78 13.43 -7.51
CA PHE A 56 -4.48 13.31 -6.08
C PHE A 56 -5.48 14.02 -5.18
N ILE A 57 -5.75 13.44 -4.04
CA ILE A 57 -6.33 14.19 -2.94
C ILE A 57 -5.30 15.27 -2.55
N PRO A 58 -5.68 16.56 -2.41
CA PRO A 58 -4.71 17.66 -2.31
C PRO A 58 -3.71 17.59 -1.15
N TRP A 59 -3.96 16.76 -0.13
CA TRP A 59 -3.09 16.56 1.03
C TRP A 59 -2.54 15.15 1.15
N ASP A 60 -2.75 14.30 0.14
CA ASP A 60 -2.26 12.93 0.09
C ASP A 60 -0.84 12.87 -0.47
N ASP A 61 -0.01 12.01 0.08
CA ASP A 61 1.41 11.93 -0.23
C ASP A 61 1.86 10.54 -0.73
N ASP A 62 0.91 9.67 -1.08
CA ASP A 62 1.17 8.33 -1.59
C ASP A 62 0.29 7.96 -2.79
N ILE A 63 0.68 6.91 -3.48
CA ILE A 63 -0.11 6.22 -4.51
C ILE A 63 -0.23 4.75 -4.13
N ASP A 64 -1.48 4.29 -4.10
CA ASP A 64 -1.86 2.93 -3.83
C ASP A 64 -2.43 2.25 -5.06
N ILE A 65 -1.93 1.08 -5.39
CA ILE A 65 -2.55 0.17 -6.36
C ILE A 65 -2.68 -1.23 -5.78
N ALA A 66 -3.55 -2.03 -6.35
CA ALA A 66 -3.74 -3.40 -5.95
C ALA A 66 -3.57 -4.36 -7.14
N MET A 67 -3.07 -5.55 -6.85
CA MET A 67 -2.95 -6.67 -7.80
C MET A 67 -3.39 -7.96 -7.12
N HIS A 68 -3.91 -8.92 -7.87
CA HIS A 68 -3.96 -10.28 -7.39
C HIS A 68 -2.56 -10.76 -7.00
N LYS A 69 -2.44 -11.52 -5.92
CA LYS A 69 -1.14 -12.02 -5.45
C LYS A 69 -0.34 -12.77 -6.52
N ALA A 70 -1.00 -13.52 -7.40
CA ALA A 70 -0.35 -14.21 -8.50
C ALA A 70 0.17 -13.23 -9.57
N ASP A 71 -0.60 -12.20 -9.89
CA ASP A 71 -0.20 -11.16 -10.84
C ASP A 71 0.91 -10.28 -10.28
N LEU A 72 0.90 -9.98 -8.98
CA LEU A 72 2.01 -9.31 -8.31
C LEU A 72 3.33 -10.10 -8.41
N GLN A 73 3.29 -11.43 -8.30
CA GLN A 73 4.49 -12.25 -8.50
C GLN A 73 5.06 -12.09 -9.92
N ARG A 74 4.19 -12.16 -10.94
CA ARG A 74 4.58 -11.92 -12.34
C ARG A 74 5.11 -10.52 -12.54
N PHE A 75 4.44 -9.52 -11.97
CA PHE A 75 4.90 -8.12 -12.03
C PHE A 75 6.31 -7.97 -11.45
N VAL A 76 6.57 -8.49 -10.27
CA VAL A 76 7.87 -8.39 -9.59
C VAL A 76 8.99 -9.02 -10.44
N GLU A 77 8.74 -10.17 -11.08
CA GLU A 77 9.72 -10.85 -11.94
C GLU A 77 10.08 -10.02 -13.19
N VAL A 78 9.10 -9.33 -13.77
CA VAL A 78 9.30 -8.47 -14.95
C VAL A 78 9.91 -7.14 -14.52
N ALA A 79 9.39 -6.51 -13.47
CA ALA A 79 9.82 -5.21 -12.98
C ALA A 79 11.31 -5.16 -12.63
N GLN A 80 11.87 -6.24 -12.08
CA GLN A 80 13.31 -6.34 -11.82
C GLN A 80 14.20 -6.16 -13.07
N LYS A 81 13.65 -6.37 -14.26
CA LYS A 81 14.40 -6.35 -15.53
C LYS A 81 14.06 -5.14 -16.39
N GLU A 82 12.84 -4.63 -16.28
CA GLU A 82 12.29 -3.67 -17.24
C GLU A 82 11.99 -2.28 -16.64
N LEU A 83 12.09 -2.11 -15.32
CA LEU A 83 11.99 -0.78 -14.73
C LEU A 83 13.12 0.14 -15.22
N PRO A 84 12.85 1.44 -15.42
CA PRO A 84 13.88 2.45 -15.62
C PRO A 84 14.97 2.39 -14.55
N LYS A 85 16.20 2.80 -14.88
CA LYS A 85 17.37 2.68 -14.00
C LYS A 85 17.24 3.46 -12.68
N ASP A 86 16.43 4.50 -12.67
CA ASP A 86 16.12 5.32 -11.49
C ASP A 86 14.99 4.75 -10.63
N LEU A 87 14.42 3.60 -11.01
CA LEU A 87 13.37 2.91 -10.27
C LEU A 87 13.83 1.52 -9.82
N ILE A 88 13.38 1.11 -8.64
CA ILE A 88 13.63 -0.23 -8.08
C ILE A 88 12.35 -0.82 -7.49
N VAL A 89 12.16 -2.13 -7.69
CA VAL A 89 11.11 -2.87 -7.01
C VAL A 89 11.63 -3.46 -5.69
N GLN A 90 11.00 -3.07 -4.59
CA GLN A 90 11.22 -3.63 -3.27
C GLN A 90 10.03 -4.50 -2.88
N SER A 91 10.27 -5.79 -2.70
CA SER A 91 9.21 -6.75 -2.39
C SER A 91 9.66 -7.82 -1.40
N PRO A 92 8.81 -8.23 -0.46
CA PRO A 92 9.09 -9.39 0.38
C PRO A 92 9.21 -10.70 -0.43
N LEU A 93 8.78 -10.71 -1.69
CA LEU A 93 8.96 -11.83 -2.62
C LEU A 93 10.44 -11.98 -3.04
N ILE A 94 11.19 -10.87 -3.08
CA ILE A 94 12.62 -10.85 -3.45
C ILE A 94 13.49 -10.84 -2.19
N ASN A 95 13.16 -9.97 -1.23
CA ASN A 95 13.92 -9.76 -0.01
C ASN A 95 13.08 -10.09 1.23
N LYS A 96 13.31 -11.27 1.80
CA LYS A 96 12.60 -11.77 3.00
C LYS A 96 12.89 -10.97 4.28
N HIS A 97 13.90 -10.10 4.27
CA HIS A 97 14.20 -9.21 5.40
C HIS A 97 13.30 -7.97 5.44
N LEU A 98 12.57 -7.68 4.38
CA LEU A 98 11.54 -6.64 4.39
C LEU A 98 10.39 -7.09 5.28
N LYS A 99 10.14 -6.32 6.34
CA LYS A 99 9.11 -6.64 7.34
C LYS A 99 7.70 -6.30 6.86
N GLU A 100 7.59 -5.35 5.94
CA GLU A 100 6.29 -4.93 5.40
C GLU A 100 5.81 -5.93 4.35
N PRO A 101 4.58 -6.42 4.47
CA PRO A 101 4.01 -7.37 3.51
C PRO A 101 3.46 -6.68 2.25
N ILE A 102 4.06 -5.55 1.86
CA ILE A 102 3.68 -4.70 0.73
C ILE A 102 4.86 -4.65 -0.25
N THR A 103 4.57 -4.61 -1.54
CA THR A 103 5.57 -4.34 -2.56
C THR A 103 5.56 -2.85 -2.86
N LYS A 104 6.74 -2.24 -2.96
CA LYS A 104 6.90 -0.83 -3.34
C LYS A 104 7.75 -0.74 -4.62
N VAL A 105 7.38 0.11 -5.55
CA VAL A 105 8.30 0.58 -6.59
C VAL A 105 8.78 1.95 -6.17
N ARG A 106 10.10 2.09 -5.98
CA ARG A 106 10.73 3.31 -5.44
C ARG A 106 11.59 4.02 -6.46
N ASN A 107 11.60 5.34 -6.38
CA ASN A 107 12.54 6.18 -7.14
C ASN A 107 13.83 6.39 -6.34
N LEU A 108 14.97 6.14 -6.97
CA LEU A 108 16.29 6.20 -6.33
C LEU A 108 16.80 7.63 -6.13
N ASN A 109 16.28 8.60 -6.91
CA ASN A 109 16.73 9.99 -6.89
C ASN A 109 15.80 10.90 -6.05
N SER A 110 15.14 10.34 -5.06
CA SER A 110 14.24 11.05 -4.17
C SER A 110 14.33 10.51 -2.75
N PHE A 111 13.70 11.19 -1.79
CA PHE A 111 13.75 10.75 -0.41
C PHE A 111 12.36 10.87 0.25
N PHE A 112 11.95 9.81 0.93
CA PHE A 112 10.68 9.71 1.63
C PHE A 112 10.86 8.95 2.94
N VAL A 113 10.59 9.58 4.06
CA VAL A 113 10.73 8.99 5.39
C VAL A 113 9.36 8.71 5.98
N GLU A 114 9.08 7.44 6.23
CA GLU A 114 7.84 6.97 6.87
C GLU A 114 8.00 6.86 8.40
N PRO A 115 6.91 7.00 9.18
CA PRO A 115 6.94 6.70 10.60
C PRO A 115 7.36 5.24 10.86
N GLY A 116 8.47 5.05 11.56
CA GLY A 116 8.99 3.71 11.86
C GLY A 116 10.08 3.22 10.92
N ASP A 117 10.50 4.03 9.94
CA ASP A 117 11.67 3.75 9.11
C ASP A 117 12.90 3.47 9.95
N ASN A 118 13.62 2.43 9.56
CA ASN A 118 14.87 2.05 10.21
C ASN A 118 16.06 2.30 9.28
N PHE A 119 16.84 3.33 9.61
CA PHE A 119 18.02 3.72 8.84
C PHE A 119 19.22 2.76 9.01
N SER A 120 19.13 1.80 9.95
CA SER A 120 20.13 0.72 10.07
C SER A 120 19.92 -0.41 9.06
N HIS A 121 18.76 -0.46 8.40
CA HIS A 121 18.49 -1.45 7.36
C HIS A 121 18.82 -0.87 5.98
N ASN A 122 19.50 -1.68 5.18
CA ASN A 122 19.89 -1.32 3.82
C ASN A 122 18.71 -1.57 2.86
N TYR A 123 17.78 -0.62 2.78
CA TYR A 123 16.74 -0.55 1.76
C TYR A 123 16.54 0.91 1.32
N GLU A 124 16.12 1.08 0.07
CA GLU A 124 15.91 2.40 -0.50
C GLU A 124 14.74 3.14 0.17
N LYS A 125 14.87 4.45 0.28
CA LYS A 125 13.90 5.33 0.96
C LYS A 125 13.38 6.45 0.05
N GLY A 126 13.37 6.20 -1.26
CA GLY A 126 12.80 7.14 -2.22
C GLY A 126 11.28 7.14 -2.23
N LEU A 127 10.71 8.14 -2.91
CA LEU A 127 9.28 8.20 -3.24
C LEU A 127 8.82 6.89 -3.88
N PHE A 128 7.61 6.47 -3.64
CA PHE A 128 7.14 5.15 -4.02
C PHE A 128 5.69 5.12 -4.49
N VAL A 129 5.34 4.00 -5.11
CA VAL A 129 3.97 3.51 -5.29
C VAL A 129 3.83 2.20 -4.55
N ASP A 130 2.82 2.10 -3.70
CA ASP A 130 2.47 0.88 -2.95
C ASP A 130 1.64 -0.06 -3.80
N ILE A 131 2.01 -1.35 -3.78
CA ILE A 131 1.29 -2.41 -4.49
C ILE A 131 0.80 -3.45 -3.49
N PHE A 132 -0.50 -3.45 -3.26
CA PHE A 132 -1.16 -4.33 -2.30
C PHE A 132 -1.51 -5.69 -2.93
N PRO A 133 -1.05 -6.80 -2.34
CA PRO A 133 -1.43 -8.13 -2.78
C PRO A 133 -2.85 -8.47 -2.33
N PHE A 134 -3.75 -8.75 -3.26
CA PHE A 134 -5.11 -9.18 -2.99
C PHE A 134 -5.28 -10.69 -3.16
N ILE A 135 -6.11 -11.29 -2.32
CA ILE A 135 -6.43 -12.72 -2.30
C ILE A 135 -7.94 -12.94 -2.19
N ALA A 136 -8.39 -14.09 -2.65
CA ALA A 136 -9.79 -14.49 -2.47
C ALA A 136 -10.13 -14.73 -0.99
N TYR A 137 -11.31 -14.26 -0.60
CA TYR A 137 -11.86 -14.39 0.74
C TYR A 137 -13.08 -15.32 0.74
N PRO A 138 -13.27 -16.13 1.78
CA PRO A 138 -14.45 -16.94 1.92
C PRO A 138 -15.70 -16.08 2.17
N THR A 139 -16.86 -16.55 1.74
CA THR A 139 -18.15 -15.89 1.99
C THR A 139 -18.53 -16.04 3.45
N LEU A 140 -18.13 -15.08 4.26
CA LEU A 140 -18.37 -15.03 5.71
C LEU A 140 -18.96 -13.67 6.10
N SER A 141 -19.55 -13.61 7.30
CA SER A 141 -20.01 -12.33 7.81
C SER A 141 -18.83 -11.36 8.03
N ARG A 142 -19.03 -10.08 7.67
CA ARG A 142 -17.99 -9.03 7.85
C ARG A 142 -17.51 -8.94 9.31
N LYS A 143 -18.38 -9.20 10.30
CA LYS A 143 -18.00 -9.19 11.72
C LYS A 143 -16.97 -10.28 12.05
N LEU A 144 -17.17 -11.50 11.50
CA LEU A 144 -16.26 -12.62 11.73
C LEU A 144 -14.93 -12.39 11.00
N VAL A 145 -14.97 -11.96 9.74
CA VAL A 145 -13.76 -11.59 8.98
C VAL A 145 -12.96 -10.54 9.74
N LYS A 146 -13.59 -9.43 10.15
CA LYS A 146 -12.93 -8.36 10.91
C LYS A 146 -12.27 -8.90 12.19
N LYS A 147 -12.96 -9.76 12.96
CA LYS A 147 -12.40 -10.34 14.19
C LYS A 147 -11.15 -11.18 13.94
N LEU A 148 -11.17 -12.01 12.89
CA LEU A 148 -10.06 -12.88 12.55
C LEU A 148 -8.89 -12.09 11.95
N THR A 149 -9.15 -11.23 10.96
CA THR A 149 -8.12 -10.45 10.29
C THR A 149 -7.47 -9.43 11.22
N LEU A 150 -8.25 -8.76 12.10
CA LEU A 150 -7.70 -7.91 13.16
C LEU A 150 -6.80 -8.70 14.11
N GLY A 151 -7.23 -9.92 14.49
CA GLY A 151 -6.43 -10.83 15.31
C GLY A 151 -5.09 -11.17 14.66
N ILE A 152 -5.11 -11.51 13.38
CA ILE A 152 -3.93 -11.85 12.59
C ILE A 152 -3.04 -10.62 12.39
N SER A 153 -3.57 -9.52 11.88
CA SER A 153 -2.83 -8.30 11.56
C SER A 153 -2.16 -7.71 12.79
N ARG A 154 -2.91 -7.55 13.90
CA ARG A 154 -2.35 -7.01 15.15
C ARG A 154 -1.27 -7.92 15.75
N SER A 155 -1.50 -9.24 15.73
CA SER A 155 -0.50 -10.19 16.24
C SER A 155 0.75 -10.18 15.37
N TYR A 156 0.60 -10.18 14.04
CA TYR A 156 1.72 -10.07 13.12
C TYR A 156 2.54 -8.80 13.38
N SER A 157 1.89 -7.64 13.45
CA SER A 157 2.55 -6.36 13.72
C SER A 157 3.34 -6.37 15.03
N ILE A 158 2.80 -6.96 16.11
CA ILE A 158 3.50 -7.03 17.40
C ILE A 158 4.68 -8.01 17.34
N LEU A 159 4.51 -9.18 16.74
CA LEU A 159 5.56 -10.20 16.62
C LEU A 159 6.77 -9.75 15.78
N HIS A 160 6.56 -8.79 14.84
CA HIS A 160 7.62 -8.27 13.96
C HIS A 160 8.20 -6.92 14.42
N LYS A 161 7.71 -6.36 15.55
CA LYS A 161 8.35 -5.18 16.16
C LYS A 161 9.71 -5.54 16.75
N ALA A 162 10.57 -4.52 16.88
CA ALA A 162 11.77 -4.65 17.69
C ALA A 162 11.36 -4.84 19.16
N HIS A 163 11.73 -5.96 19.75
CA HIS A 163 11.47 -6.29 21.14
C HIS A 163 12.70 -5.98 22.01
N HIS A 164 12.47 -5.30 23.13
CA HIS A 164 13.46 -5.24 24.21
C HIS A 164 13.37 -6.50 25.06
N TYR A 165 14.49 -7.00 25.53
CA TYR A 165 14.54 -8.17 26.43
C TYR A 165 13.91 -7.80 27.79
N SER A 166 12.63 -8.16 27.95
CA SER A 166 11.88 -7.96 29.18
C SER A 166 10.86 -9.07 29.37
N LEU A 167 10.46 -9.36 30.63
CA LEU A 167 9.40 -10.33 30.94
C LEU A 167 8.09 -10.01 30.22
N ARG A 168 7.79 -8.73 30.06
CA ARG A 168 6.61 -8.27 29.33
C ARG A 168 6.70 -8.64 27.84
N SER A 169 7.81 -8.38 27.18
CA SER A 169 8.02 -8.75 25.78
C SER A 169 7.93 -10.25 25.55
N PHE A 170 8.43 -11.03 26.51
CA PHE A 170 8.33 -12.47 26.48
C PHE A 170 6.87 -12.94 26.57
N ALA A 171 6.09 -12.41 27.53
CA ALA A 171 4.68 -12.71 27.66
C ALA A 171 3.87 -12.27 26.42
N GLU A 172 4.15 -11.10 25.88
CA GLU A 172 3.54 -10.59 24.62
C GLU A 172 3.83 -11.52 23.44
N PHE A 173 5.08 -12.00 23.29
CA PHE A 173 5.45 -12.93 22.24
C PHE A 173 4.62 -14.22 22.26
N PHE A 174 4.50 -14.86 23.42
CA PHE A 174 3.70 -16.09 23.56
C PHE A 174 2.20 -15.84 23.36
N TRP A 175 1.66 -14.77 23.96
CA TRP A 175 0.25 -14.43 23.81
C TRP A 175 -0.13 -14.14 22.37
N PHE A 176 0.63 -13.27 21.69
CA PHE A 176 0.32 -12.90 20.32
C PHE A 176 0.70 -14.01 19.34
N GLY A 177 1.70 -14.83 19.63
CA GLY A 177 2.03 -16.05 18.89
C GLY A 177 0.87 -17.05 18.90
N ALA A 178 0.35 -17.38 20.09
CA ALA A 178 -0.80 -18.26 20.24
C ALA A 178 -2.06 -17.67 19.56
N LYS A 179 -2.33 -16.39 19.77
CA LYS A 179 -3.47 -15.70 19.13
C LYS A 179 -3.36 -15.72 17.61
N TYR A 180 -2.16 -15.46 17.05
CA TYR A 180 -1.91 -15.54 15.62
C TYR A 180 -2.21 -16.95 15.09
N ALA A 181 -1.65 -17.97 15.75
CA ALA A 181 -1.82 -19.36 15.35
C ALA A 181 -3.31 -19.77 15.35
N VAL A 182 -4.05 -19.44 16.42
CA VAL A 182 -5.49 -19.74 16.53
C VAL A 182 -6.28 -19.03 15.43
N CYS A 183 -6.11 -17.71 15.27
CA CYS A 183 -6.85 -16.96 14.25
C CYS A 183 -6.52 -17.46 12.83
N ARG A 184 -5.26 -17.81 12.58
CA ARG A 184 -4.81 -18.33 11.30
C ARG A 184 -5.37 -19.73 11.01
N SER A 185 -5.38 -20.62 12.00
CA SER A 185 -5.94 -21.96 11.87
C SER A 185 -7.45 -21.93 11.63
N VAL A 186 -8.17 -21.08 12.38
CA VAL A 186 -9.62 -20.88 12.17
C VAL A 186 -9.88 -20.34 10.77
N TRP A 187 -9.12 -19.34 10.33
CA TRP A 187 -9.23 -18.81 8.96
C TRP A 187 -9.00 -19.88 7.90
N THR A 188 -7.96 -20.69 8.05
CA THR A 188 -7.64 -21.77 7.11
C THR A 188 -8.75 -22.82 7.04
N LEU A 189 -9.28 -23.20 8.22
CA LEU A 189 -10.41 -24.13 8.30
C LEU A 189 -11.67 -23.58 7.62
N LEU A 190 -12.03 -22.32 7.90
CA LEU A 190 -13.18 -21.66 7.27
C LEU A 190 -12.99 -21.54 5.75
N CYS A 191 -11.77 -21.27 5.29
CA CYS A 191 -11.44 -21.31 3.87
C CYS A 191 -11.58 -22.70 3.25
N ALA A 192 -11.23 -23.74 3.98
CA ALA A 192 -11.35 -25.12 3.50
C ALA A 192 -12.82 -25.58 3.42
N LEU A 193 -13.64 -25.18 4.38
CA LEU A 193 -15.07 -25.50 4.46
C LEU A 193 -15.92 -24.67 3.47
N ASN A 194 -15.48 -23.46 3.12
CA ASN A 194 -16.23 -22.58 2.25
C ASN A 194 -15.70 -22.69 0.80
N ARG A 195 -16.47 -23.34 -0.06
CA ARG A 195 -16.09 -23.57 -1.47
C ARG A 195 -16.32 -22.36 -2.38
N ASN A 196 -17.22 -21.43 -2.00
CA ASN A 196 -17.51 -20.22 -2.78
C ASN A 196 -16.49 -19.10 -2.43
N ARG A 197 -15.28 -19.21 -2.99
CA ARG A 197 -14.20 -18.22 -2.80
C ARG A 197 -14.21 -17.11 -3.85
N ASP A 198 -15.04 -17.23 -4.87
CA ASP A 198 -15.03 -16.30 -6.02
C ASP A 198 -15.98 -15.12 -5.82
N THR A 199 -16.52 -14.94 -4.61
CA THR A 199 -17.45 -13.83 -4.31
C THR A 199 -16.75 -12.62 -3.76
N TYR A 200 -15.72 -12.82 -2.92
CA TYR A 200 -15.03 -11.74 -2.24
C TYR A 200 -13.51 -11.81 -2.44
N ILE A 201 -12.92 -10.63 -2.50
CA ILE A 201 -11.48 -10.41 -2.60
C ILE A 201 -11.08 -9.26 -1.66
N SER A 202 -9.91 -9.33 -1.10
CA SER A 202 -9.34 -8.26 -0.29
C SER A 202 -7.83 -8.39 -0.14
N ASN A 203 -7.22 -7.40 0.47
CA ASN A 203 -5.81 -7.41 0.83
C ASN A 203 -5.46 -8.64 1.68
N ILE A 204 -4.22 -9.07 1.66
CA ILE A 204 -3.75 -10.19 2.50
C ILE A 204 -4.04 -9.92 3.99
N LEU A 205 -4.16 -11.00 4.75
CA LEU A 205 -4.66 -10.96 6.13
C LEU A 205 -3.86 -10.06 7.06
N HIS A 206 -2.56 -9.92 6.83
CA HIS A 206 -1.68 -9.07 7.65
C HIS A 206 -1.99 -7.59 7.47
N ASN A 207 -2.46 -7.19 6.29
CA ASN A 207 -2.78 -5.79 5.93
C ASN A 207 -4.27 -5.48 6.11
N ASN A 208 -5.13 -6.47 6.30
CA ASN A 208 -6.58 -6.28 6.42
C ASN A 208 -7.07 -6.25 7.88
N GLY A 209 -6.48 -5.42 8.73
CA GLY A 209 -6.91 -5.26 10.13
C GLY A 209 -8.33 -4.71 10.28
N TYR A 210 -8.88 -4.06 9.28
CA TYR A 210 -10.24 -3.51 9.28
C TYR A 210 -11.31 -4.51 8.84
N GLY A 211 -10.93 -5.66 8.29
CA GLY A 211 -11.85 -6.69 7.79
C GLY A 211 -12.65 -6.26 6.57
N ILE A 212 -12.01 -5.48 5.71
CA ILE A 212 -12.59 -5.03 4.45
C ILE A 212 -12.71 -6.22 3.49
N MET A 213 -13.80 -6.25 2.74
CA MET A 213 -14.07 -7.26 1.72
C MET A 213 -14.79 -6.58 0.58
N HIS A 214 -14.23 -6.74 -0.62
CA HIS A 214 -14.86 -6.27 -1.86
C HIS A 214 -15.49 -7.45 -2.58
N ARG A 215 -16.62 -7.23 -3.22
CA ARG A 215 -17.17 -8.23 -4.15
C ARG A 215 -16.31 -8.26 -5.40
N GLN A 216 -16.03 -9.46 -5.92
CA GLN A 216 -15.25 -9.58 -7.16
C GLN A 216 -15.93 -8.91 -8.34
N ASP A 217 -17.27 -8.98 -8.41
CA ASP A 217 -18.06 -8.34 -9.46
C ASP A 217 -18.09 -6.80 -9.37
N SER A 218 -17.63 -6.19 -8.27
CA SER A 218 -17.41 -4.74 -8.18
C SER A 218 -16.02 -4.33 -8.70
N ILE A 219 -15.10 -5.26 -8.83
CA ILE A 219 -13.74 -5.02 -9.33
C ILE A 219 -13.61 -5.42 -10.79
N PHE A 220 -14.06 -6.62 -11.14
CA PHE A 220 -13.89 -7.19 -12.48
C PHE A 220 -15.19 -7.26 -13.28
N PRO A 221 -15.10 -7.07 -14.63
CA PRO A 221 -13.88 -6.76 -15.38
C PRO A 221 -13.36 -5.37 -15.07
N LEU A 222 -12.03 -5.18 -15.06
CA LEU A 222 -11.43 -3.86 -14.81
C LEU A 222 -11.88 -2.86 -15.89
N THR A 223 -11.97 -1.59 -15.48
CA THR A 223 -12.25 -0.44 -16.36
C THR A 223 -11.09 0.56 -16.30
N GLU A 224 -11.18 1.62 -17.07
CA GLU A 224 -10.23 2.72 -17.01
C GLU A 224 -10.85 3.93 -16.32
N ILE A 225 -10.04 4.64 -15.55
CA ILE A 225 -10.39 5.91 -14.93
C ILE A 225 -9.32 6.97 -15.21
N THR A 226 -9.72 8.24 -15.25
CA THR A 226 -8.78 9.35 -15.37
C THR A 226 -8.21 9.71 -14.00
N PHE A 227 -6.88 9.78 -13.91
CA PHE A 227 -6.14 10.27 -12.75
C PHE A 227 -5.00 11.18 -13.23
N GLU A 228 -4.96 12.44 -12.77
CA GLU A 228 -4.00 13.45 -13.23
C GLU A 228 -3.94 13.62 -14.76
N GLY A 229 -5.12 13.56 -15.41
CA GLY A 229 -5.25 13.71 -16.87
C GLY A 229 -4.82 12.48 -17.69
N LYS A 230 -4.42 11.38 -17.06
CA LYS A 230 -3.99 10.12 -17.68
C LYS A 230 -4.96 8.98 -17.35
N ARG A 231 -4.93 7.91 -18.16
CA ARG A 231 -5.82 6.74 -17.99
C ARG A 231 -5.10 5.64 -17.25
N PHE A 232 -5.73 5.11 -16.18
CA PHE A 232 -5.24 3.99 -15.39
C PHE A 232 -6.35 2.98 -15.13
N MET A 233 -5.97 1.75 -14.76
CA MET A 233 -6.94 0.70 -14.49
C MET A 233 -7.63 0.91 -13.14
N ALA A 234 -8.93 0.66 -13.09
CA ALA A 234 -9.78 0.82 -11.91
C ALA A 234 -10.78 -0.34 -11.80
N PRO A 235 -11.37 -0.56 -10.60
CA PRO A 235 -12.53 -1.41 -10.44
C PRO A 235 -13.68 -0.98 -11.37
N CYS A 236 -14.45 -1.94 -11.91
CA CYS A 236 -15.59 -1.62 -12.77
C CYS A 236 -16.70 -0.83 -12.04
N ASN A 237 -16.78 -0.95 -10.73
CA ASN A 237 -17.70 -0.19 -9.89
C ASN A 237 -16.91 0.50 -8.75
N PRO A 238 -16.28 1.67 -9.03
CA PRO A 238 -15.51 2.41 -8.03
C PRO A 238 -16.35 2.84 -6.82
N ASP A 239 -17.63 3.14 -7.01
CA ASP A 239 -18.55 3.51 -5.93
C ASP A 239 -18.70 2.40 -4.89
N ALA A 240 -19.03 1.19 -5.34
CA ALA A 240 -19.18 0.05 -4.45
C ALA A 240 -17.86 -0.26 -3.73
N TYR A 241 -16.74 -0.17 -4.44
CA TYR A 241 -15.40 -0.38 -3.90
C TYR A 241 -15.07 0.63 -2.79
N LEU A 242 -15.27 1.94 -3.05
CA LEU A 242 -14.99 3.02 -2.10
C LEU A 242 -15.96 3.02 -0.91
N GLN A 243 -17.22 2.60 -1.09
CA GLN A 243 -18.15 2.42 0.03
C GLN A 243 -17.72 1.31 0.99
N ASP A 244 -17.11 0.24 0.47
CA ASP A 244 -16.53 -0.81 1.33
C ASP A 244 -15.36 -0.29 2.17
N LEU A 245 -14.53 0.61 1.61
CA LEU A 245 -13.36 1.21 2.29
C LEU A 245 -13.76 2.30 3.27
N TYR A 246 -14.52 3.30 2.81
CA TYR A 246 -14.69 4.59 3.50
C TYR A 246 -16.14 4.93 3.83
N ARG A 247 -17.11 4.12 3.44
CA ARG A 247 -18.56 4.37 3.58
C ARG A 247 -18.97 5.67 2.87
N ASN A 248 -19.03 6.81 3.57
CA ASN A 248 -19.36 8.13 3.01
C ASN A 248 -18.11 8.78 2.40
N TYR A 249 -17.53 8.17 1.37
CA TYR A 249 -16.24 8.56 0.81
C TYR A 249 -16.25 9.94 0.11
N MET A 250 -17.44 10.45 -0.26
CA MET A 250 -17.57 11.78 -0.85
C MET A 250 -17.42 12.90 0.19
N ASP A 251 -17.56 12.62 1.49
CA ASP A 251 -17.38 13.60 2.54
C ASP A 251 -15.90 14.01 2.65
N ILE A 252 -15.64 15.32 2.55
CA ILE A 252 -14.31 15.87 2.70
C ILE A 252 -14.00 16.04 4.18
N PRO A 253 -12.94 15.38 4.72
CA PRO A 253 -12.60 15.53 6.13
C PRO A 253 -12.18 16.97 6.46
N PRO A 254 -12.51 17.46 7.67
CA PRO A 254 -12.05 18.77 8.12
C PRO A 254 -10.52 18.85 8.16
N VAL A 255 -9.97 20.05 8.04
CA VAL A 255 -8.53 20.30 7.84
C VAL A 255 -7.66 19.64 8.91
N GLU A 256 -8.11 19.65 10.17
CA GLU A 256 -7.40 19.08 11.30
C GLU A 256 -7.32 17.53 11.27
N LYS A 257 -8.10 16.88 10.42
CA LYS A 257 -8.06 15.42 10.19
C LYS A 257 -7.26 15.02 8.94
N ARG A 258 -6.83 16.01 8.14
CA ARG A 258 -6.02 15.77 6.95
C ARG A 258 -4.58 15.57 7.38
N LYS A 259 -3.99 14.44 6.99
CA LYS A 259 -2.63 14.08 7.38
C LYS A 259 -1.78 13.85 6.14
N ILE A 260 -0.55 14.28 6.21
CA ILE A 260 0.55 13.84 5.34
C ILE A 260 1.25 12.72 6.10
N HIS A 261 1.38 11.54 5.50
CA HIS A 261 1.92 10.34 6.15
C HIS A 261 3.43 10.43 6.36
N ALA A 262 4.14 11.03 5.41
CA ALA A 262 5.58 11.22 5.49
C ALA A 262 6.00 12.07 6.69
N ILE A 263 7.09 11.66 7.36
CA ILE A 263 7.83 12.52 8.29
C ILE A 263 8.57 13.59 7.51
N PHE A 264 9.24 13.19 6.43
CA PHE A 264 10.04 14.06 5.57
C PHE A 264 9.94 13.57 4.12
N VAL A 265 9.90 14.51 3.16
CA VAL A 265 9.88 14.21 1.72
C VAL A 265 10.82 15.14 0.97
N LEU A 266 11.44 14.61 -0.09
CA LEU A 266 12.22 15.38 -1.05
C LEU A 266 12.06 14.72 -2.44
N GLU A 267 11.61 15.50 -3.42
CA GLU A 267 11.30 15.01 -4.77
C GLU A 267 12.53 14.71 -5.62
N ALA A 268 13.66 15.34 -5.33
CA ALA A 268 14.93 15.10 -6.01
C ALA A 268 16.08 15.23 -5.03
N LEU A 269 17.06 14.33 -5.15
CA LEU A 269 18.38 14.48 -4.54
C LEU A 269 19.23 15.31 -5.50
N GLU A 270 19.87 16.37 -5.03
CA GLU A 270 20.85 17.10 -5.81
C GLU A 270 22.04 16.15 -6.07
N GLU A 271 22.41 15.96 -7.34
CA GLU A 271 23.68 15.32 -7.66
C GLU A 271 24.77 16.30 -7.20
N GLU A 272 25.54 15.95 -6.17
CA GLU A 272 26.81 16.62 -5.93
C GLU A 272 27.65 16.43 -7.20
N GLU A 273 27.88 17.50 -7.96
CA GLU A 273 28.95 17.53 -8.95
C GLU A 273 30.24 17.19 -8.20
N VAL A 274 30.64 15.93 -8.27
CA VAL A 274 32.00 15.55 -7.87
C VAL A 274 32.94 16.28 -8.83
N GLY A 275 33.31 17.49 -8.43
CA GLY A 275 34.28 18.27 -9.13
C GLY A 275 35.54 17.41 -9.27
N GLU A 276 35.83 17.00 -10.49
CA GLU A 276 37.12 16.42 -10.81
C GLU A 276 38.18 17.43 -10.36
N GLY A 277 38.75 17.18 -9.18
CA GLY A 277 39.89 17.93 -8.69
C GLY A 277 41.03 17.76 -9.66
N LYS A 278 41.35 18.88 -10.34
CA LYS A 278 42.57 19.03 -11.11
C LYS A 278 43.79 19.01 -10.21
#